data_4b7cbd6aa275e1aef538fd805479a900
#
_entry.id   4b7cbd6aa275e1aef538fd805479a900
#
_cell.length_a   1.000
_cell.length_b   1.000
_cell.length_c   1.000
_cell.angle_alpha   90.00
_cell.angle_beta   90.00
_cell.angle_gamma   90.00
#
_symmetry.space_group_name_H-M   'P 1'
#
loop_
_entity.id
_entity.type
_entity.pdbx_description
1 polymer ?
#
loop_
_entity_poly.entity_id
_entity_poly.type
_entity_poly.pdbx_seq_one_letter_code
_entity_poly.pdbx_strand_id
1 'polypeptide(L)'
;MNRLLIDIVCVSFLLFFSCKEENLLQPYGGNENSIPTPVSNVQVKNIPGGAVLYYDLPKDPDLLSVKAIYTATNGSQQTVSASAYVDSLKIVGLGNTNDYKVTLFTVNHMEKISSPVEVTITPQVPPVQRVFESLDYSVDFGGFVVSYDNDTESEVAIYILRQDSTGNEMEYYDALYTKSKQGNYPVRGLPNKENQFGIYVRDRYENTSDTILFTETPMREDLLDKSLFTSMKVAGDVGWNFYSGDPTYAWDDKVSNTNYAHTDFPVEFPHRFTMDLGVTVKLSRFRFWQRPGDEVIYQHGAPKHYKVYGRAEKPEAGSASDPFAGWTLLMECHSVKPSNLPLGQFSSEDVEFISKGEEFSFPRDIPNVRYLRFEMQESWSGMKCSTIGELAFWGEIQ
;
A
#
# COMPACT_ATOMS: atom_id res chain seq x y z
N MET A 1 -47.98 21.29 -55.52
CA MET A 1 -48.75 20.16 -54.99
C MET A 1 -48.05 18.84 -55.05
N ASN A 2 -47.12 18.61 -56.00
CA ASN A 2 -46.43 17.31 -56.16
C ASN A 2 -45.20 17.05 -55.28
N ARG A 3 -44.56 18.08 -54.71
CA ARG A 3 -43.41 17.88 -53.79
C ARG A 3 -43.80 17.45 -52.40
N LEU A 4 -44.89 17.99 -51.87
CA LEU A 4 -45.40 17.65 -50.51
C LEU A 4 -45.90 16.20 -50.39
N LEU A 5 -46.43 15.65 -51.49
CA LEU A 5 -46.89 14.24 -51.51
C LEU A 5 -45.72 13.23 -51.58
N ILE A 6 -44.61 13.60 -52.22
CA ILE A 6 -43.41 12.76 -52.29
C ILE A 6 -42.71 12.73 -50.94
N ASP A 7 -42.64 13.85 -50.23
CA ASP A 7 -42.02 13.91 -48.89
C ASP A 7 -42.86 13.15 -47.85
N ILE A 8 -44.18 13.13 -47.93
CA ILE A 8 -45.03 12.35 -47.03
C ILE A 8 -44.94 10.84 -47.33
N VAL A 9 -44.75 10.43 -48.57
CA VAL A 9 -44.58 9.02 -48.92
C VAL A 9 -43.18 8.52 -48.53
N CYS A 10 -42.13 9.34 -48.63
CA CYS A 10 -40.80 8.97 -48.17
C CYS A 10 -40.74 8.88 -46.63
N VAL A 11 -41.38 9.77 -45.87
CA VAL A 11 -41.46 9.71 -44.41
C VAL A 11 -42.30 8.52 -43.93
N SER A 12 -43.36 8.16 -44.67
CA SER A 12 -44.20 6.98 -44.35
C SER A 12 -43.49 5.66 -44.61
N PHE A 13 -42.50 5.63 -45.57
CA PHE A 13 -41.75 4.40 -45.85
C PHE A 13 -40.58 4.16 -44.87
N LEU A 14 -40.12 5.21 -44.18
CA LEU A 14 -39.09 5.09 -43.14
C LEU A 14 -39.62 4.56 -41.79
N LEU A 15 -40.91 4.51 -41.57
CA LEU A 15 -41.51 4.02 -40.35
C LEU A 15 -41.76 2.50 -40.31
N PHE A 16 -41.50 1.77 -41.39
CA PHE A 16 -41.69 0.31 -41.45
C PHE A 16 -40.44 -0.53 -41.36
N PHE A 17 -39.25 0.08 -41.20
CA PHE A 17 -38.09 -0.65 -40.77
C PHE A 17 -37.99 -0.63 -39.26
N SER A 18 -39.00 -1.13 -38.58
CA SER A 18 -38.85 -1.66 -37.23
C SER A 18 -37.94 -2.88 -37.34
N CYS A 19 -36.70 -2.77 -36.88
CA CYS A 19 -35.93 -3.95 -36.59
C CYS A 19 -36.78 -4.85 -35.69
N LYS A 20 -37.15 -6.01 -36.20
CA LYS A 20 -37.50 -7.13 -35.32
C LYS A 20 -36.19 -7.38 -34.53
N GLU A 21 -36.13 -6.92 -33.27
CA GLU A 21 -35.27 -7.59 -32.33
C GLU A 21 -35.72 -9.06 -32.35
N GLU A 22 -34.94 -9.91 -32.98
CA GLU A 22 -35.01 -11.32 -32.68
C GLU A 22 -34.75 -11.40 -31.17
N ASN A 23 -35.78 -11.90 -30.45
CA ASN A 23 -35.65 -12.22 -29.02
C ASN A 23 -34.51 -13.24 -28.90
N LEU A 24 -33.29 -12.78 -28.76
CA LEU A 24 -32.12 -13.59 -28.39
C LEU A 24 -32.22 -14.16 -26.97
N LEU A 25 -33.27 -13.81 -26.24
CA LEU A 25 -33.75 -14.47 -25.05
C LEU A 25 -34.77 -15.54 -25.43
N GLN A 26 -34.36 -16.54 -26.23
CA GLN A 26 -35.07 -17.82 -26.11
C GLN A 26 -34.77 -18.30 -24.69
N PRO A 27 -35.80 -18.54 -23.86
CA PRO A 27 -35.62 -19.27 -22.60
C PRO A 27 -34.84 -20.54 -22.99
N TYR A 28 -33.71 -20.80 -22.35
CA TYR A 28 -33.04 -22.08 -22.50
C TYR A 28 -34.12 -23.15 -22.46
N GLY A 29 -34.26 -23.93 -23.55
CA GLY A 29 -35.33 -24.89 -23.70
C GLY A 29 -35.16 -26.11 -22.81
N GLY A 30 -34.89 -25.86 -21.52
CA GLY A 30 -34.79 -26.87 -20.48
C GLY A 30 -36.18 -27.30 -20.09
N ASN A 31 -36.38 -28.58 -19.89
CA ASN A 31 -37.57 -29.13 -19.26
C ASN A 31 -37.65 -28.57 -17.82
N GLU A 32 -38.71 -27.83 -17.49
CA GLU A 32 -38.93 -27.20 -16.17
C GLU A 32 -38.78 -28.15 -14.98
N ASN A 33 -38.88 -29.46 -15.22
CA ASN A 33 -38.72 -30.54 -14.25
C ASN A 33 -37.35 -31.25 -14.31
N SER A 34 -36.42 -30.82 -15.16
CA SER A 34 -35.11 -31.44 -15.29
C SER A 34 -34.25 -31.18 -14.05
N ILE A 35 -33.89 -32.23 -13.33
CA ILE A 35 -32.91 -32.18 -12.26
C ILE A 35 -31.54 -32.40 -12.91
N PRO A 36 -30.57 -31.48 -12.72
CA PRO A 36 -29.23 -31.61 -13.33
C PRO A 36 -28.46 -32.82 -12.78
N THR A 37 -27.61 -33.41 -13.62
CA THR A 37 -26.69 -34.49 -13.23
C THR A 37 -25.60 -33.93 -12.31
N PRO A 38 -25.24 -34.59 -11.20
CA PRO A 38 -24.16 -34.13 -10.33
C PRO A 38 -22.80 -34.19 -11.03
N VAL A 39 -21.80 -33.46 -10.47
CA VAL A 39 -20.39 -33.61 -10.85
C VAL A 39 -19.88 -35.01 -10.54
N SER A 40 -18.85 -35.45 -11.27
CA SER A 40 -18.19 -36.76 -11.05
C SER A 40 -16.67 -36.61 -10.93
N ASN A 41 -15.97 -37.68 -10.53
CA ASN A 41 -14.50 -37.74 -10.43
C ASN A 41 -13.88 -36.55 -9.65
N VAL A 42 -14.49 -36.18 -8.51
CA VAL A 42 -13.99 -35.06 -7.72
C VAL A 42 -12.62 -35.37 -7.13
N GLN A 43 -11.62 -34.53 -7.44
CA GLN A 43 -10.28 -34.58 -6.91
C GLN A 43 -10.00 -33.37 -6.03
N VAL A 44 -9.38 -33.58 -4.87
CA VAL A 44 -9.08 -32.54 -3.89
C VAL A 44 -7.58 -32.22 -3.94
N LYS A 45 -7.25 -30.92 -4.14
CA LYS A 45 -5.90 -30.37 -3.95
C LYS A 45 -5.93 -29.40 -2.79
N ASN A 46 -5.46 -29.82 -1.61
CA ASN A 46 -5.37 -28.96 -0.44
C ASN A 46 -4.35 -27.83 -0.65
N ILE A 47 -4.71 -26.61 -0.21
CA ILE A 47 -3.91 -25.39 -0.28
C ILE A 47 -3.92 -24.68 1.09
N PRO A 48 -3.05 -23.69 1.34
CA PRO A 48 -3.10 -22.88 2.57
C PRO A 48 -4.50 -22.29 2.81
N GLY A 49 -5.10 -22.64 3.95
CA GLY A 49 -6.44 -22.18 4.35
C GLY A 49 -7.59 -22.58 3.42
N GLY A 50 -7.44 -23.71 2.67
CA GLY A 50 -8.49 -24.18 1.79
C GLY A 50 -8.12 -25.36 0.89
N ALA A 51 -8.86 -25.51 -0.20
CA ALA A 51 -8.63 -26.51 -1.23
C ALA A 51 -9.10 -26.03 -2.61
N VAL A 52 -8.54 -26.60 -3.67
CA VAL A 52 -9.10 -26.55 -5.02
C VAL A 52 -9.73 -27.93 -5.31
N LEU A 53 -11.00 -27.93 -5.69
CA LEU A 53 -11.75 -29.09 -6.08
C LEU A 53 -11.79 -29.12 -7.61
N TYR A 54 -11.25 -30.15 -8.21
CA TYR A 54 -11.35 -30.45 -9.65
C TYR A 54 -12.43 -31.51 -9.84
N TYR A 55 -13.23 -31.41 -10.91
CA TYR A 55 -14.33 -32.32 -11.17
C TYR A 55 -14.66 -32.42 -12.66
N ASP A 56 -15.27 -33.52 -13.05
CA ASP A 56 -15.85 -33.66 -14.38
C ASP A 56 -17.26 -33.04 -14.38
N LEU A 57 -17.49 -32.11 -15.32
CA LEU A 57 -18.80 -31.53 -15.54
C LEU A 57 -19.74 -32.51 -16.29
N PRO A 58 -21.03 -32.58 -15.92
CA PRO A 58 -22.03 -33.30 -16.69
C PRO A 58 -22.25 -32.63 -18.05
N LYS A 59 -22.73 -33.41 -19.02
CA LYS A 59 -23.03 -32.93 -20.37
C LYS A 59 -24.46 -32.37 -20.50
N ASP A 60 -25.02 -31.88 -19.41
CA ASP A 60 -26.37 -31.31 -19.38
C ASP A 60 -26.38 -29.96 -20.15
N PRO A 61 -27.21 -29.80 -21.18
CA PRO A 61 -27.17 -28.61 -22.05
C PRO A 61 -27.68 -27.35 -21.35
N ASP A 62 -28.40 -27.49 -20.24
CA ASP A 62 -28.92 -26.40 -19.42
C ASP A 62 -28.14 -26.15 -18.12
N LEU A 63 -26.92 -26.72 -17.98
CA LEU A 63 -26.08 -26.52 -16.84
C LEU A 63 -25.64 -25.05 -16.73
N LEU A 64 -25.87 -24.43 -15.56
CA LEU A 64 -25.51 -23.04 -15.26
C LEU A 64 -24.19 -22.93 -14.47
N SER A 65 -24.08 -23.71 -13.38
CA SER A 65 -22.93 -23.60 -12.46
C SER A 65 -22.75 -24.85 -11.60
N VAL A 66 -21.58 -24.93 -10.96
CA VAL A 66 -21.31 -25.83 -9.84
C VAL A 66 -21.23 -24.99 -8.58
N LYS A 67 -21.98 -25.40 -7.54
CA LYS A 67 -22.08 -24.73 -6.24
C LYS A 67 -21.50 -25.64 -5.17
N ALA A 68 -20.66 -25.08 -4.29
CA ALA A 68 -20.16 -25.75 -3.10
C ALA A 68 -20.69 -25.06 -1.84
N ILE A 69 -21.11 -25.87 -0.87
CA ILE A 69 -21.57 -25.42 0.45
C ILE A 69 -20.66 -26.06 1.51
N TYR A 70 -20.15 -25.27 2.42
CA TYR A 70 -19.32 -25.73 3.54
C TYR A 70 -19.50 -24.82 4.76
N THR A 71 -19.08 -25.30 5.93
CA THR A 71 -19.07 -24.50 7.16
C THR A 71 -17.67 -23.98 7.39
N ALA A 72 -17.51 -22.64 7.50
CA ALA A 72 -16.22 -22.00 7.81
C ALA A 72 -15.79 -22.25 9.25
N THR A 73 -14.57 -21.87 9.59
CA THR A 73 -13.99 -22.06 10.94
C THR A 73 -14.79 -21.37 12.04
N ASN A 74 -15.40 -20.23 11.75
CA ASN A 74 -16.25 -19.48 12.67
C ASN A 74 -17.70 -20.05 12.80
N GLY A 75 -17.99 -21.20 12.19
CA GLY A 75 -19.29 -21.85 12.20
C GLY A 75 -20.29 -21.30 11.17
N SER A 76 -19.96 -20.29 10.40
CA SER A 76 -20.84 -19.75 9.36
C SER A 76 -20.89 -20.65 8.13
N GLN A 77 -22.07 -20.82 7.56
CA GLN A 77 -22.22 -21.53 6.28
C GLN A 77 -21.77 -20.63 5.14
N GLN A 78 -20.89 -21.14 4.30
CA GLN A 78 -20.37 -20.47 3.11
C GLN A 78 -20.86 -21.14 1.86
N THR A 79 -21.06 -20.35 0.82
CA THR A 79 -21.44 -20.83 -0.50
C THR A 79 -20.51 -20.19 -1.53
N VAL A 80 -19.88 -21.01 -2.37
CA VAL A 80 -19.09 -20.56 -3.51
C VAL A 80 -19.58 -21.24 -4.77
N SER A 81 -19.48 -20.57 -5.92
CA SER A 81 -19.95 -21.11 -7.21
C SER A 81 -18.92 -20.90 -8.30
N ALA A 82 -18.86 -21.84 -9.22
CA ALA A 82 -18.08 -21.75 -10.45
C ALA A 82 -19.02 -21.92 -11.65
N SER A 83 -18.75 -21.21 -12.75
CA SER A 83 -19.51 -21.34 -14.00
C SER A 83 -19.42 -22.76 -14.58
N ALA A 84 -20.44 -23.16 -15.34
CA ALA A 84 -20.47 -24.40 -16.12
C ALA A 84 -19.33 -24.54 -17.15
N TYR A 85 -18.52 -23.51 -17.36
CA TYR A 85 -17.34 -23.53 -18.24
C TYR A 85 -16.03 -23.80 -17.52
N VAL A 86 -16.06 -23.99 -16.17
CA VAL A 86 -14.88 -24.20 -15.32
C VAL A 86 -15.03 -25.54 -14.60
N ASP A 87 -14.02 -26.38 -14.72
CA ASP A 87 -13.95 -27.72 -14.13
C ASP A 87 -13.32 -27.76 -12.73
N SER A 88 -13.23 -26.59 -12.09
CA SER A 88 -12.65 -26.45 -10.75
C SER A 88 -13.33 -25.37 -9.92
N LEU A 89 -13.26 -25.52 -8.59
CA LEU A 89 -13.82 -24.58 -7.61
C LEU A 89 -12.86 -24.44 -6.43
N LYS A 90 -12.60 -23.19 -6.02
CA LYS A 90 -11.68 -22.89 -4.93
C LYS A 90 -12.43 -22.62 -3.63
N ILE A 91 -12.15 -23.40 -2.59
CA ILE A 91 -12.56 -23.17 -1.20
C ILE A 91 -11.44 -22.43 -0.49
N VAL A 92 -11.75 -21.34 0.21
CA VAL A 92 -10.78 -20.51 0.96
C VAL A 92 -11.39 -20.01 2.26
N GLY A 93 -10.57 -19.43 3.14
CA GLY A 93 -11.04 -18.81 4.38
C GLY A 93 -11.18 -19.78 5.54
N LEU A 94 -10.52 -20.94 5.46
CA LEU A 94 -10.48 -21.88 6.56
C LEU A 94 -9.28 -21.58 7.46
N GLY A 95 -9.52 -21.38 8.76
CA GLY A 95 -8.56 -20.87 9.73
C GLY A 95 -7.73 -21.93 10.44
N ASN A 96 -7.86 -23.21 10.09
CA ASN A 96 -7.09 -24.31 10.68
C ASN A 96 -6.95 -25.48 9.71
N THR A 97 -6.27 -26.53 10.14
CA THR A 97 -5.97 -27.74 9.33
C THR A 97 -6.93 -28.91 9.61
N ASN A 98 -8.09 -28.65 10.21
CA ASN A 98 -9.09 -29.67 10.47
C ASN A 98 -9.73 -30.17 9.17
N ASP A 99 -10.37 -31.33 9.23
CA ASP A 99 -11.18 -31.85 8.14
C ASP A 99 -12.50 -31.06 8.01
N TYR A 100 -12.80 -30.63 6.80
CA TYR A 100 -14.03 -29.93 6.47
C TYR A 100 -14.82 -30.71 5.43
N LYS A 101 -16.12 -30.88 5.68
CA LYS A 101 -17.06 -31.42 4.70
C LYS A 101 -17.49 -30.32 3.74
N VAL A 102 -17.39 -30.59 2.45
CA VAL A 102 -17.85 -29.72 1.37
C VAL A 102 -18.88 -30.50 0.55
N THR A 103 -20.03 -29.92 0.34
CA THR A 103 -21.11 -30.50 -0.46
C THR A 103 -21.23 -29.75 -1.78
N LEU A 104 -21.03 -30.47 -2.88
CA LEU A 104 -21.11 -29.97 -4.24
C LEU A 104 -22.50 -30.25 -4.85
N PHE A 105 -23.01 -29.31 -5.60
CA PHE A 105 -24.23 -29.41 -6.42
C PHE A 105 -23.98 -28.81 -7.79
N THR A 106 -24.54 -29.37 -8.83
CA THR A 106 -24.74 -28.66 -10.09
C THR A 106 -26.05 -27.88 -10.02
N VAL A 107 -26.12 -26.76 -10.72
CA VAL A 107 -27.28 -25.87 -10.80
C VAL A 107 -27.57 -25.63 -12.28
N ASN A 108 -28.81 -25.77 -12.71
CA ASN A 108 -29.24 -25.48 -14.07
C ASN A 108 -29.84 -24.06 -14.21
N HIS A 109 -30.13 -23.62 -15.44
CA HIS A 109 -30.72 -22.32 -15.73
C HIS A 109 -32.11 -22.09 -15.12
N MET A 110 -32.80 -23.17 -14.67
CA MET A 110 -34.05 -23.11 -13.94
C MET A 110 -33.85 -23.13 -12.41
N GLU A 111 -32.61 -22.92 -11.94
CA GLU A 111 -32.24 -22.94 -10.52
C GLU A 111 -32.50 -24.27 -9.78
N LYS A 112 -32.74 -25.38 -10.52
CA LYS A 112 -32.78 -26.70 -9.92
C LYS A 112 -31.38 -27.18 -9.57
N ILE A 113 -31.26 -27.90 -8.47
CA ILE A 113 -30.01 -28.47 -7.97
C ILE A 113 -29.96 -29.97 -8.10
N SER A 114 -28.79 -30.54 -8.34
CA SER A 114 -28.57 -32.00 -8.38
C SER A 114 -28.68 -32.64 -7.00
N SER A 115 -28.59 -33.97 -6.98
CA SER A 115 -28.22 -34.69 -5.76
C SER A 115 -26.82 -34.23 -5.27
N PRO A 116 -26.57 -34.23 -3.94
CA PRO A 116 -25.31 -33.79 -3.36
C PRO A 116 -24.15 -34.75 -3.68
N VAL A 117 -22.94 -34.18 -3.87
CA VAL A 117 -21.68 -34.91 -3.85
C VAL A 117 -20.85 -34.41 -2.69
N GLU A 118 -20.59 -35.24 -1.70
CA GLU A 118 -19.82 -34.88 -0.52
C GLU A 118 -18.34 -35.22 -0.70
N VAL A 119 -17.46 -34.29 -0.33
CA VAL A 119 -16.00 -34.49 -0.26
C VAL A 119 -15.46 -33.93 1.04
N THR A 120 -14.38 -34.53 1.52
CA THR A 120 -13.63 -34.01 2.67
C THR A 120 -12.36 -33.33 2.17
N ILE A 121 -12.09 -32.12 2.68
CA ILE A 121 -10.85 -31.37 2.44
C ILE A 121 -10.12 -31.20 3.76
N THR A 122 -8.79 -31.22 3.72
CA THR A 122 -7.90 -30.96 4.87
C THR A 122 -6.96 -29.83 4.50
N PRO A 123 -7.30 -28.56 4.83
CA PRO A 123 -6.48 -27.41 4.44
C PRO A 123 -5.04 -27.55 4.95
N GLN A 124 -4.09 -26.99 4.19
CA GLN A 124 -2.76 -26.73 4.71
C GLN A 124 -2.80 -25.59 5.71
N VAL A 125 -1.71 -25.37 6.47
CA VAL A 125 -1.57 -24.28 7.43
C VAL A 125 -2.07 -22.96 6.82
N PRO A 126 -3.05 -22.29 7.45
CA PRO A 126 -3.68 -21.11 6.86
C PRO A 126 -2.72 -19.91 6.82
N PRO A 127 -2.94 -18.97 5.87
CA PRO A 127 -2.10 -17.78 5.73
C PRO A 127 -1.91 -16.99 7.01
N VAL A 128 -2.98 -16.80 7.80
CA VAL A 128 -2.96 -16.12 9.11
C VAL A 128 -1.90 -16.72 10.04
N GLN A 129 -1.87 -18.05 10.15
CA GLN A 129 -0.94 -18.74 11.02
C GLN A 129 0.50 -18.71 10.46
N ARG A 130 0.66 -18.83 9.13
CA ARG A 130 1.98 -18.73 8.47
C ARG A 130 2.61 -17.36 8.65
N VAL A 131 1.84 -16.29 8.46
CA VAL A 131 2.32 -14.93 8.71
C VAL A 131 2.65 -14.73 10.18
N PHE A 132 1.80 -15.22 11.11
CA PHE A 132 2.04 -15.13 12.54
C PHE A 132 3.35 -15.83 12.96
N GLU A 133 3.62 -17.01 12.45
CA GLU A 133 4.85 -17.79 12.73
C GLU A 133 6.11 -17.11 12.19
N SER A 134 5.97 -16.21 11.21
CA SER A 134 7.07 -15.45 10.61
C SER A 134 7.32 -14.10 11.29
N LEU A 135 6.43 -13.67 12.20
CA LEU A 135 6.57 -12.38 12.85
C LEU A 135 7.84 -12.31 13.71
N ASP A 136 8.60 -11.25 13.51
CA ASP A 136 9.69 -10.86 14.37
C ASP A 136 9.60 -9.36 14.66
N TYR A 137 10.19 -8.90 15.75
CA TYR A 137 10.18 -7.49 16.11
C TYR A 137 11.52 -7.03 16.65
N SER A 138 11.82 -5.76 16.46
CA SER A 138 13.02 -5.13 17.02
C SER A 138 12.72 -3.71 17.48
N VAL A 139 13.18 -3.35 18.69
CA VAL A 139 13.05 -1.99 19.22
C VAL A 139 13.65 -0.97 18.26
N ASP A 140 12.99 0.17 18.12
CA ASP A 140 13.44 1.25 17.27
C ASP A 140 13.07 2.61 17.89
N PHE A 141 13.49 3.69 17.25
CA PHE A 141 13.14 5.06 17.63
C PHE A 141 11.64 5.28 17.63
N GLY A 142 11.11 5.79 18.74
CA GLY A 142 9.69 6.04 18.92
C GLY A 142 8.80 4.81 18.87
N GLY A 143 9.38 3.58 18.94
CA GLY A 143 8.60 2.35 18.85
C GLY A 143 9.42 1.09 18.59
N PHE A 144 8.95 0.31 17.63
CA PHE A 144 9.58 -0.93 17.17
C PHE A 144 9.22 -1.21 15.70
N VAL A 145 9.99 -2.06 15.06
CA VAL A 145 9.72 -2.53 13.68
C VAL A 145 9.24 -3.96 13.77
N VAL A 146 8.13 -4.26 13.11
CA VAL A 146 7.61 -5.62 12.91
C VAL A 146 7.98 -6.09 11.52
N SER A 147 8.73 -7.19 11.43
CA SER A 147 9.02 -7.87 10.16
C SER A 147 8.11 -9.08 9.97
N TYR A 148 7.75 -9.38 8.75
CA TYR A 148 6.84 -10.47 8.41
C TYR A 148 7.17 -11.07 7.03
N ASP A 149 6.78 -12.34 6.85
CA ASP A 149 6.75 -13.05 5.57
C ASP A 149 5.31 -13.54 5.29
N ASN A 150 4.77 -13.20 4.14
CA ASN A 150 3.44 -13.58 3.65
C ASN A 150 3.60 -14.28 2.29
N ASP A 151 4.22 -15.45 2.31
CA ASP A 151 4.59 -16.23 1.13
C ASP A 151 3.41 -16.59 0.21
N THR A 152 2.20 -16.56 0.75
CA THR A 152 0.94 -16.78 0.02
C THR A 152 0.36 -15.52 -0.62
N GLU A 153 0.94 -14.34 -0.36
CA GLU A 153 0.42 -13.03 -0.79
C GLU A 153 -1.07 -12.85 -0.46
N SER A 154 -1.49 -13.40 0.67
CA SER A 154 -2.88 -13.31 1.15
C SER A 154 -3.19 -11.95 1.76
N GLU A 155 -4.44 -11.52 1.68
CA GLU A 155 -4.91 -10.31 2.38
C GLU A 155 -4.94 -10.57 3.88
N VAL A 156 -4.03 -9.96 4.61
CA VAL A 156 -3.94 -10.02 6.07
C VAL A 156 -3.81 -8.64 6.69
N ALA A 157 -4.22 -8.53 7.94
CA ALA A 157 -3.96 -7.38 8.80
C ALA A 157 -3.10 -7.84 9.99
N ILE A 158 -1.98 -7.17 10.22
CA ILE A 158 -1.13 -7.34 11.40
C ILE A 158 -1.52 -6.26 12.37
N TYR A 159 -2.15 -6.63 13.47
CA TYR A 159 -2.64 -5.73 14.51
C TYR A 159 -1.60 -5.54 15.61
N ILE A 160 -1.44 -4.30 16.02
CA ILE A 160 -0.59 -3.89 17.12
C ILE A 160 -1.49 -3.49 18.30
N LEU A 161 -1.24 -4.11 19.43
CA LEU A 161 -1.87 -3.78 20.69
C LEU A 161 -0.86 -3.12 21.62
N ARG A 162 -1.35 -2.27 22.52
CA ARG A 162 -0.59 -1.64 23.58
C ARG A 162 -1.38 -1.78 24.90
N GLN A 163 -0.68 -2.01 26.00
CA GLN A 163 -1.31 -1.96 27.32
C GLN A 163 -1.82 -0.55 27.60
N ASP A 164 -3.02 -0.44 28.13
CA ASP A 164 -3.65 0.83 28.49
C ASP A 164 -2.89 1.54 29.65
N SER A 165 -3.24 2.80 29.91
CA SER A 165 -2.58 3.59 30.96
C SER A 165 -2.83 3.06 32.39
N THR A 166 -3.83 2.22 32.59
CA THR A 166 -4.16 1.60 33.87
C THR A 166 -3.42 0.27 34.09
N GLY A 167 -2.86 -0.30 33.03
CA GLY A 167 -2.16 -1.59 33.05
C GLY A 167 -3.08 -2.81 33.09
N ASN A 168 -4.39 -2.64 32.81
CA ASN A 168 -5.38 -3.70 32.95
C ASN A 168 -5.75 -4.38 31.65
N GLU A 169 -5.74 -3.66 30.53
CA GLU A 169 -6.24 -4.15 29.25
C GLU A 169 -5.25 -3.86 28.10
N MET A 170 -5.28 -4.73 27.08
CA MET A 170 -4.59 -4.49 25.81
C MET A 170 -5.55 -3.79 24.87
N GLU A 171 -5.22 -2.57 24.47
CA GLU A 171 -6.01 -1.75 23.54
C GLU A 171 -5.39 -1.76 22.12
N TYR A 172 -6.23 -1.58 21.11
CA TYR A 172 -5.78 -1.36 19.73
C TYR A 172 -4.91 -0.11 19.66
N TYR A 173 -3.76 -0.24 19.03
CA TYR A 173 -2.86 0.89 18.77
C TYR A 173 -2.75 1.20 17.29
N ASP A 174 -2.45 0.20 16.46
CA ASP A 174 -2.18 0.39 15.04
C ASP A 174 -2.41 -0.91 14.25
N ALA A 175 -2.46 -0.85 12.91
CA ALA A 175 -2.51 -2.04 12.06
C ALA A 175 -1.91 -1.82 10.67
N LEU A 176 -1.20 -2.82 10.19
CA LEU A 176 -0.77 -2.94 8.79
C LEU A 176 -1.73 -3.85 8.02
N TYR A 177 -2.38 -3.33 6.98
CA TYR A 177 -3.14 -4.11 6.00
C TYR A 177 -2.25 -4.37 4.78
N THR A 178 -2.01 -5.62 4.45
CA THR A 178 -1.03 -5.95 3.41
C THR A 178 -1.38 -7.21 2.62
N LYS A 179 -0.86 -7.27 1.39
CA LYS A 179 -0.72 -8.46 0.53
C LYS A 179 0.74 -8.68 0.15
N SER A 180 1.63 -7.78 0.55
CA SER A 180 3.04 -7.86 0.21
C SER A 180 3.64 -9.16 0.72
N LYS A 181 4.48 -9.78 -0.09
CA LYS A 181 5.11 -11.06 0.21
C LYS A 181 5.96 -11.03 1.47
N GLN A 182 6.58 -9.89 1.76
CA GLN A 182 7.37 -9.64 2.95
C GLN A 182 7.45 -8.15 3.22
N GLY A 183 7.77 -7.75 4.43
CA GLY A 183 7.96 -6.34 4.75
C GLY A 183 8.44 -6.08 6.16
N ASN A 184 8.76 -4.80 6.39
CA ASN A 184 9.07 -4.24 7.69
C ASN A 184 8.06 -3.12 7.97
N TYR A 185 7.35 -3.22 9.06
CA TYR A 185 6.35 -2.24 9.48
C TYR A 185 6.83 -1.47 10.71
N PRO A 186 7.20 -0.19 10.58
CA PRO A 186 7.61 0.62 11.72
C PRO A 186 6.39 1.11 12.51
N VAL A 187 6.26 0.66 13.74
CA VAL A 187 5.31 1.19 14.72
C VAL A 187 5.96 2.39 15.39
N ARG A 188 5.31 3.55 15.38
CA ARG A 188 5.89 4.83 15.79
C ARG A 188 4.97 5.59 16.75
N GLY A 189 5.50 6.67 17.35
CA GLY A 189 4.73 7.56 18.23
C GLY A 189 4.55 7.06 19.64
N LEU A 190 5.30 6.05 20.03
CA LEU A 190 5.32 5.52 21.39
C LEU A 190 6.32 6.30 22.27
N PRO A 191 5.97 6.60 23.51
CA PRO A 191 6.88 7.27 24.43
C PRO A 191 8.06 6.37 24.82
N ASN A 192 9.20 6.97 25.13
CA ASN A 192 10.36 6.28 25.71
C ASN A 192 10.05 5.85 27.16
N LYS A 193 9.16 4.88 27.30
CA LYS A 193 8.71 4.31 28.57
C LYS A 193 8.39 2.83 28.35
N GLU A 194 8.84 1.98 29.28
CA GLU A 194 8.49 0.56 29.27
C GLU A 194 6.97 0.38 29.22
N ASN A 195 6.52 -0.47 28.32
CA ASN A 195 5.13 -0.86 28.18
C ASN A 195 5.02 -2.27 27.62
N GLN A 196 3.87 -2.92 27.80
CA GLN A 196 3.54 -4.19 27.20
C GLN A 196 2.82 -3.98 25.86
N PHE A 197 3.22 -4.75 24.88
CA PHE A 197 2.68 -4.75 23.52
C PHE A 197 2.18 -6.12 23.13
N GLY A 198 1.30 -6.17 22.15
CA GLY A 198 0.82 -7.40 21.53
C GLY A 198 0.80 -7.30 20.02
N ILE A 199 1.07 -8.41 19.33
CA ILE A 199 0.97 -8.51 17.88
C ILE A 199 0.18 -9.76 17.54
N TYR A 200 -0.86 -9.61 16.70
CA TYR A 200 -1.61 -10.73 16.14
C TYR A 200 -1.97 -10.48 14.68
N VAL A 201 -2.32 -11.54 13.97
CA VAL A 201 -2.69 -11.50 12.55
C VAL A 201 -4.17 -11.85 12.39
N ARG A 202 -4.86 -11.17 11.49
CA ARG A 202 -6.26 -11.45 11.12
C ARG A 202 -6.42 -11.40 9.60
N ASP A 203 -7.25 -12.27 9.05
CA ASP A 203 -7.64 -12.22 7.65
C ASP A 203 -9.05 -11.62 7.45
N ARG A 204 -9.46 -11.48 6.19
CA ARG A 204 -10.79 -10.97 5.82
C ARG A 204 -11.94 -11.92 6.17
N TYR A 205 -11.65 -13.17 6.50
CA TYR A 205 -12.62 -14.18 6.91
C TYR A 205 -12.79 -14.25 8.42
N GLU A 206 -12.17 -13.30 9.13
CA GLU A 206 -12.18 -13.18 10.60
C GLU A 206 -11.39 -14.28 11.33
N ASN A 207 -10.59 -15.08 10.62
CA ASN A 207 -9.63 -15.95 11.28
C ASN A 207 -8.55 -15.10 11.94
N THR A 208 -8.21 -15.42 13.18
CA THR A 208 -7.17 -14.75 13.96
C THR A 208 -6.11 -15.74 14.40
N SER A 209 -4.86 -15.28 14.48
CA SER A 209 -3.77 -16.01 15.14
C SER A 209 -3.85 -15.89 16.66
N ASP A 210 -2.94 -16.57 17.36
CA ASP A 210 -2.56 -16.22 18.70
C ASP A 210 -1.92 -14.81 18.75
N THR A 211 -1.64 -14.31 19.97
CA THR A 211 -1.02 -12.99 20.18
C THR A 211 0.37 -13.17 20.78
N ILE A 212 1.39 -12.59 20.12
CA ILE A 212 2.72 -12.43 20.72
C ILE A 212 2.63 -11.27 21.70
N LEU A 213 2.90 -11.53 22.97
CA LEU A 213 3.01 -10.49 24.02
C LEU A 213 4.48 -10.26 24.36
N PHE A 214 4.89 -9.00 24.44
CA PHE A 214 6.24 -8.61 24.81
C PHE A 214 6.27 -7.28 25.56
N THR A 215 7.33 -7.04 26.33
CA THR A 215 7.54 -5.78 27.06
C THR A 215 8.80 -5.13 26.55
N GLU A 216 8.69 -3.85 26.14
CA GLU A 216 9.80 -3.10 25.59
C GLU A 216 9.75 -1.62 25.98
N THR A 217 10.92 -0.98 25.92
CA THR A 217 11.07 0.47 26.03
C THR A 217 11.49 1.02 24.67
N PRO A 218 10.60 1.71 23.94
CA PRO A 218 10.95 2.36 22.69
C PRO A 218 12.14 3.31 22.86
N MET A 219 13.03 3.36 21.87
CA MET A 219 14.12 4.36 21.85
C MET A 219 13.50 5.77 21.80
N ARG A 220 14.16 6.74 22.43
CA ARG A 220 13.67 8.12 22.42
C ARG A 220 13.65 8.69 21.01
N GLU A 221 12.53 9.29 20.64
CA GLU A 221 12.35 10.00 19.36
C GLU A 221 11.63 11.32 19.62
N ASP A 222 12.31 12.42 19.36
CA ASP A 222 11.73 13.77 19.45
C ASP A 222 11.60 14.35 18.04
N LEU A 223 10.49 15.06 17.75
CA LEU A 223 10.41 15.96 16.60
C LEU A 223 11.33 17.15 16.86
N LEU A 224 12.26 17.44 15.94
CA LEU A 224 13.19 18.55 16.11
C LEU A 224 12.47 19.90 15.97
N ASP A 225 12.88 20.86 16.80
CA ASP A 225 12.35 22.22 16.78
C ASP A 225 12.91 22.99 15.57
N LYS A 226 12.06 23.20 14.58
CA LYS A 226 12.39 23.89 13.34
C LYS A 226 12.80 25.37 13.53
N SER A 227 12.40 25.99 14.65
CA SER A 227 12.81 27.35 14.98
C SER A 227 14.34 27.49 15.19
N LEU A 228 15.02 26.38 15.43
CA LEU A 228 16.48 26.31 15.56
C LEU A 228 17.19 26.11 14.22
N PHE A 229 16.47 25.79 13.15
CA PHE A 229 17.05 25.49 11.85
C PHE A 229 17.50 26.77 11.15
N THR A 230 18.68 26.72 10.57
CA THR A 230 19.20 27.84 9.78
C THR A 230 19.77 27.35 8.45
N SER A 231 19.56 28.14 7.40
CA SER A 231 20.22 27.93 6.11
C SER A 231 21.70 28.27 6.20
N MET A 232 22.53 27.46 5.59
CA MET A 232 23.94 27.71 5.45
C MET A 232 24.33 27.70 3.98
N LYS A 233 25.41 28.39 3.63
CA LYS A 233 26.00 28.33 2.30
C LYS A 233 27.44 27.85 2.39
N VAL A 234 27.70 26.69 1.82
CA VAL A 234 29.04 26.08 1.70
C VAL A 234 29.38 25.91 0.23
N ALA A 235 30.69 25.68 -0.04
CA ALA A 235 31.15 25.50 -1.41
C ALA A 235 30.39 24.38 -2.14
N GLY A 236 29.93 24.67 -3.36
CA GLY A 236 29.16 23.77 -4.18
C GLY A 236 27.62 23.80 -3.94
N ASP A 237 27.13 24.59 -2.98
CA ASP A 237 25.69 24.83 -2.85
C ASP A 237 25.21 25.78 -3.95
N VAL A 238 24.05 25.47 -4.53
CA VAL A 238 23.41 26.30 -5.56
C VAL A 238 22.65 27.47 -4.93
N GLY A 239 22.24 28.44 -5.74
CA GLY A 239 21.35 29.51 -5.30
C GLY A 239 19.90 28.99 -5.15
N TRP A 240 19.17 29.59 -4.19
CA TRP A 240 17.77 29.27 -3.88
C TRP A 240 16.98 30.57 -3.79
N ASN A 241 16.69 31.20 -4.92
CA ASN A 241 16.03 32.50 -4.96
C ASN A 241 14.98 32.62 -6.10
N PHE A 242 14.78 31.59 -6.91
CA PHE A 242 13.83 31.66 -8.01
C PHE A 242 12.40 31.73 -7.47
N TYR A 243 11.57 32.59 -7.98
CA TYR A 243 10.25 32.89 -7.48
C TYR A 243 10.22 33.27 -5.97
N SER A 244 11.26 33.90 -5.46
CA SER A 244 11.44 34.20 -4.02
C SER A 244 11.48 32.94 -3.14
N GLY A 245 11.95 31.81 -3.69
CA GLY A 245 11.98 30.51 -3.06
C GLY A 245 13.11 30.31 -2.06
N ASP A 246 13.12 31.09 -0.97
CA ASP A 246 14.12 31.00 0.10
C ASP A 246 14.19 29.58 0.68
N PRO A 247 15.40 29.01 0.96
CA PRO A 247 15.53 27.69 1.58
C PRO A 247 14.75 27.51 2.88
N THR A 248 14.53 28.58 3.66
CA THR A 248 13.83 28.52 4.94
C THR A 248 12.34 28.15 4.79
N TYR A 249 11.79 28.28 3.60
CA TYR A 249 10.43 27.76 3.29
C TYR A 249 10.34 26.24 3.33
N ALA A 250 11.49 25.54 3.34
CA ALA A 250 11.50 24.09 3.50
C ALA A 250 11.28 23.62 4.97
N TRP A 251 11.14 24.54 5.93
CA TRP A 251 10.89 24.23 7.35
C TRP A 251 10.08 25.29 8.09
N ASP A 252 9.17 25.97 7.39
CA ASP A 252 8.34 27.04 7.94
C ASP A 252 6.95 26.57 8.44
N ASP A 253 6.75 25.25 8.54
CA ASP A 253 5.51 24.57 8.92
C ASP A 253 4.33 24.78 7.94
N LYS A 254 4.63 25.09 6.66
CA LYS A 254 3.62 25.31 5.64
C LYS A 254 3.84 24.44 4.41
N VAL A 255 3.00 23.47 4.23
CA VAL A 255 2.93 22.73 2.97
C VAL A 255 2.03 23.52 2.01
N SER A 256 2.62 24.34 1.15
CA SER A 256 1.92 25.32 0.33
C SER A 256 2.42 25.35 -1.11
N ASN A 257 1.53 25.70 -2.06
CA ASN A 257 1.91 25.92 -3.46
C ASN A 257 2.52 27.32 -3.70
N THR A 258 2.45 28.21 -2.74
CA THR A 258 2.97 29.59 -2.84
C THR A 258 4.19 29.85 -1.96
N ASN A 259 4.45 28.97 -0.99
CA ASN A 259 5.55 29.08 -0.04
C ASN A 259 6.32 27.77 -0.08
N TYR A 260 7.41 27.73 -0.82
CA TYR A 260 8.25 26.54 -1.03
C TYR A 260 9.66 26.96 -1.42
N ALA A 261 10.63 26.18 -1.04
CA ALA A 261 12.01 26.41 -1.45
C ALA A 261 12.20 26.05 -2.93
N HIS A 262 12.91 26.91 -3.67
CA HIS A 262 13.17 26.70 -5.10
C HIS A 262 14.59 27.13 -5.47
N THR A 263 15.34 26.22 -6.11
CA THR A 263 16.67 26.55 -6.63
C THR A 263 16.58 27.66 -7.70
N ASP A 264 17.69 28.35 -7.94
CA ASP A 264 17.81 29.16 -9.15
C ASP A 264 17.52 28.30 -10.38
N PHE A 265 17.05 28.94 -11.46
CA PHE A 265 16.63 28.24 -12.67
C PHE A 265 17.13 28.95 -13.93
N PRO A 266 17.67 28.22 -14.93
CA PRO A 266 18.02 26.79 -14.91
C PRO A 266 19.41 26.58 -14.23
N VAL A 267 19.54 25.50 -13.46
CA VAL A 267 20.82 25.06 -12.88
C VAL A 267 21.00 23.57 -13.15
N GLU A 268 22.20 23.16 -13.53
CA GLU A 268 22.50 21.75 -13.79
C GLU A 268 22.60 20.95 -12.47
N PHE A 269 22.14 19.71 -12.50
CA PHE A 269 22.32 18.78 -11.37
C PHE A 269 23.81 18.45 -11.16
N PRO A 270 24.22 18.13 -9.93
CA PRO A 270 23.42 18.04 -8.70
C PRO A 270 23.19 19.38 -8.03
N HIS A 271 21.99 19.55 -7.44
CA HIS A 271 21.66 20.74 -6.65
C HIS A 271 21.90 20.46 -5.18
N ARG A 272 22.63 21.33 -4.51
CA ARG A 272 22.96 21.16 -3.09
C ARG A 272 22.47 22.31 -2.25
N PHE A 273 22.06 21.99 -1.03
CA PHE A 273 21.88 22.97 0.03
C PHE A 273 22.30 22.38 1.37
N THR A 274 22.70 23.27 2.26
CA THR A 274 23.22 22.92 3.59
C THR A 274 22.39 23.63 4.65
N MET A 275 22.08 22.93 5.74
CA MET A 275 21.35 23.46 6.88
C MET A 275 22.00 23.06 8.20
N ASP A 276 21.84 23.91 9.22
CA ASP A 276 22.16 23.65 10.62
C ASP A 276 20.87 23.31 11.34
N LEU A 277 20.78 22.18 12.00
CA LEU A 277 19.64 21.75 12.82
C LEU A 277 19.57 22.46 14.18
N GLY A 278 20.61 23.24 14.53
CA GLY A 278 20.74 23.93 15.80
C GLY A 278 21.13 23.03 16.99
N VAL A 279 20.94 21.75 16.86
CA VAL A 279 21.23 20.73 17.90
C VAL A 279 22.00 19.57 17.31
N THR A 280 22.79 18.87 18.15
CA THR A 280 23.39 17.57 17.79
C THR A 280 22.36 16.48 18.06
N VAL A 281 22.14 15.59 17.09
CA VAL A 281 21.08 14.60 17.12
C VAL A 281 21.51 13.28 16.50
N LYS A 282 21.05 12.19 17.05
CA LYS A 282 21.00 10.88 16.40
C LYS A 282 19.70 10.80 15.62
N LEU A 283 19.76 11.08 14.32
CA LEU A 283 18.54 11.08 13.48
C LEU A 283 17.95 9.69 13.36
N SER A 284 16.62 9.60 13.44
CA SER A 284 15.83 8.40 13.20
C SER A 284 15.18 8.40 11.82
N ARG A 285 14.56 9.50 11.45
CA ARG A 285 13.87 9.69 10.18
C ARG A 285 13.70 11.15 9.83
N PHE A 286 13.35 11.38 8.58
CA PHE A 286 12.83 12.67 8.15
C PHE A 286 11.63 12.48 7.23
N ARG A 287 10.83 13.53 7.09
CA ARG A 287 9.72 13.58 6.18
C ARG A 287 9.91 14.71 5.18
N PHE A 288 9.65 14.41 3.93
CA PHE A 288 9.81 15.32 2.81
C PHE A 288 8.44 15.54 2.16
N TRP A 289 7.99 16.77 2.09
CA TRP A 289 6.81 17.13 1.32
C TRP A 289 7.24 17.76 0.01
N GLN A 290 6.71 17.23 -1.08
CA GLN A 290 6.78 17.92 -2.36
C GLN A 290 5.90 19.18 -2.32
N ARG A 291 6.15 20.12 -3.23
CA ARG A 291 5.26 21.25 -3.47
C ARG A 291 3.86 20.70 -3.83
N PRO A 292 2.79 21.08 -3.11
CA PRO A 292 1.45 20.56 -3.36
C PRO A 292 0.77 21.28 -4.54
N GLY A 293 -0.22 20.63 -5.14
CA GLY A 293 -1.06 21.17 -6.21
C GLY A 293 -1.10 20.23 -7.42
N ASP A 294 -2.27 20.09 -8.01
CA ASP A 294 -2.55 19.08 -9.05
C ASP A 294 -1.66 19.19 -10.29
N GLU A 295 -1.14 20.39 -10.59
CA GLU A 295 -0.27 20.61 -11.76
C GLU A 295 1.22 20.46 -11.46
N VAL A 296 1.61 20.24 -10.18
CA VAL A 296 3.02 20.32 -9.76
C VAL A 296 3.53 19.06 -9.06
N ILE A 297 2.66 18.19 -8.54
CA ILE A 297 3.08 16.94 -7.90
C ILE A 297 3.80 16.03 -8.91
N TYR A 298 4.95 15.50 -8.50
CA TYR A 298 5.86 14.75 -9.37
C TYR A 298 6.33 15.51 -10.63
N GLN A 299 6.28 16.86 -10.59
CA GLN A 299 6.69 17.73 -11.69
C GLN A 299 7.48 18.93 -11.17
N HIS A 300 7.81 19.89 -12.04
CA HIS A 300 8.36 21.22 -11.70
C HIS A 300 9.49 21.21 -10.66
N GLY A 301 10.44 20.30 -10.82
CA GLY A 301 11.60 20.22 -9.92
C GLY A 301 11.36 19.40 -8.64
N ALA A 302 10.25 18.68 -8.51
CA ALA A 302 10.06 17.72 -7.44
C ALA A 302 11.20 16.68 -7.46
N PRO A 303 11.99 16.53 -6.37
CA PRO A 303 13.11 15.60 -6.34
C PRO A 303 12.65 14.15 -6.48
N LYS A 304 13.39 13.39 -7.29
CA LYS A 304 13.14 11.95 -7.51
C LYS A 304 14.24 11.10 -6.87
N HIS A 305 15.48 11.52 -7.06
CA HIS A 305 16.64 10.87 -6.48
C HIS A 305 17.54 11.91 -5.82
N TYR A 306 17.90 11.68 -4.55
CA TYR A 306 18.77 12.58 -3.80
C TYR A 306 19.49 11.86 -2.66
N LYS A 307 20.56 12.48 -2.17
CA LYS A 307 21.38 11.98 -1.07
C LYS A 307 21.34 12.95 0.10
N VAL A 308 21.39 12.40 1.31
CA VAL A 308 21.48 13.18 2.54
C VAL A 308 22.82 12.86 3.21
N TYR A 309 23.60 13.89 3.44
CA TYR A 309 24.87 13.83 4.16
C TYR A 309 24.74 14.54 5.49
N GLY A 310 25.51 14.10 6.47
CA GLY A 310 25.53 14.70 7.80
C GLY A 310 26.94 14.85 8.36
N ARG A 311 27.10 15.78 9.31
CA ARG A 311 28.30 15.94 10.11
C ARG A 311 27.98 16.60 11.45
N ALA A 312 28.82 16.37 12.46
CA ALA A 312 28.66 16.96 13.79
C ALA A 312 29.24 18.38 13.88
N GLU A 313 30.45 18.58 13.32
CA GLU A 313 31.18 19.83 13.39
C GLU A 313 30.70 20.82 12.31
N LYS A 314 30.79 22.12 12.64
CA LYS A 314 30.44 23.18 11.69
C LYS A 314 31.27 23.05 10.41
N PRO A 315 30.61 23.00 9.24
CA PRO A 315 31.34 22.98 7.98
C PRO A 315 32.08 24.32 7.78
N GLU A 316 33.34 24.26 7.41
CA GLU A 316 34.01 25.42 6.87
C GLU A 316 33.43 25.76 5.49
N ALA A 317 33.69 26.96 5.00
CA ALA A 317 33.17 27.39 3.69
C ALA A 317 33.56 26.43 2.56
N GLY A 318 34.60 25.64 2.76
CA GLY A 318 35.02 24.52 1.92
C GLY A 318 35.69 24.93 0.62
N SER A 319 36.23 23.94 -0.08
CA SER A 319 36.76 24.08 -1.43
C SER A 319 35.78 23.48 -2.45
N ALA A 320 35.62 24.13 -3.59
CA ALA A 320 34.83 23.60 -4.69
C ALA A 320 35.41 22.28 -5.25
N SER A 321 36.68 21.95 -4.98
CA SER A 321 37.32 20.71 -5.42
C SER A 321 36.92 19.47 -4.61
N ASP A 322 36.47 19.64 -3.37
CA ASP A 322 35.93 18.56 -2.55
C ASP A 322 34.76 19.08 -1.68
N PRO A 323 33.56 19.12 -2.26
CA PRO A 323 32.38 19.64 -1.57
C PRO A 323 31.87 18.72 -0.45
N PHE A 324 32.43 17.51 -0.30
CA PHE A 324 32.02 16.52 0.70
C PHE A 324 33.11 16.20 1.74
N ALA A 325 34.20 16.95 1.78
CA ALA A 325 35.22 16.78 2.80
C ALA A 325 34.62 16.86 4.22
N GLY A 326 34.79 15.80 5.01
CA GLY A 326 34.27 15.70 6.36
C GLY A 326 32.74 15.46 6.47
N TRP A 327 32.05 15.18 5.37
CA TRP A 327 30.66 14.77 5.36
C TRP A 327 30.53 13.25 5.28
N THR A 328 29.59 12.69 6.02
CA THR A 328 29.22 11.28 5.96
C THR A 328 27.91 11.13 5.18
N LEU A 329 27.87 10.25 4.20
CA LEU A 329 26.60 9.87 3.55
C LEU A 329 25.73 9.14 4.58
N LEU A 330 24.56 9.69 4.91
CA LEU A 330 23.62 9.11 5.85
C LEU A 330 22.64 8.18 5.14
N MET A 331 22.14 8.61 3.97
CA MET A 331 21.26 7.77 3.15
C MET A 331 21.12 8.30 1.72
N GLU A 332 20.66 7.41 0.86
CA GLU A 332 20.25 7.69 -0.51
C GLU A 332 18.75 7.49 -0.62
N CYS A 333 18.05 8.50 -1.15
CA CYS A 333 16.60 8.58 -1.16
C CYS A 333 16.07 8.48 -2.60
N HIS A 334 15.12 7.60 -2.81
CA HIS A 334 14.37 7.45 -4.06
C HIS A 334 12.90 7.71 -3.76
N SER A 335 12.39 8.84 -4.26
CA SER A 335 10.97 9.17 -4.13
C SER A 335 10.13 8.20 -4.94
N VAL A 336 9.01 7.77 -4.38
CA VAL A 336 8.09 6.83 -5.02
C VAL A 336 6.80 7.50 -5.46
N LYS A 337 6.20 6.96 -6.51
CA LYS A 337 4.88 7.35 -6.99
C LYS A 337 3.99 6.12 -6.91
N PRO A 338 3.08 6.03 -5.93
CA PRO A 338 2.29 4.82 -5.65
C PRO A 338 1.58 4.26 -6.88
N SER A 339 0.98 5.11 -7.69
CA SER A 339 0.23 4.69 -8.87
C SER A 339 1.10 4.15 -10.02
N ASN A 340 2.39 4.48 -10.05
CA ASN A 340 3.28 4.26 -11.21
C ASN A 340 2.76 4.84 -12.55
N LEU A 341 1.80 5.76 -12.52
CA LEU A 341 1.29 6.43 -13.72
C LEU A 341 2.38 7.28 -14.40
N PRO A 342 2.33 7.47 -15.71
CA PRO A 342 3.27 8.33 -16.43
C PRO A 342 3.35 9.76 -15.88
N LEU A 343 4.43 10.46 -16.23
CA LEU A 343 4.60 11.88 -15.89
C LEU A 343 3.39 12.70 -16.38
N GLY A 344 2.90 13.61 -15.53
CA GLY A 344 1.73 14.44 -15.83
C GLY A 344 0.38 13.79 -15.52
N GLN A 345 0.36 12.51 -15.13
CA GLN A 345 -0.84 11.82 -14.65
C GLN A 345 -0.64 11.44 -13.18
N PHE A 346 -1.69 11.49 -12.38
CA PHE A 346 -1.67 11.08 -10.96
C PHE A 346 -3.03 10.53 -10.53
N SER A 347 -3.04 9.72 -9.50
CA SER A 347 -4.23 9.15 -8.88
C SER A 347 -4.55 9.87 -7.55
N SER A 348 -5.72 9.58 -6.97
CA SER A 348 -6.06 10.03 -5.62
C SER A 348 -5.08 9.49 -4.56
N GLU A 349 -4.53 8.29 -4.77
CA GLU A 349 -3.52 7.69 -3.91
C GLU A 349 -2.21 8.49 -3.93
N ASP A 350 -1.77 8.95 -5.13
CA ASP A 350 -0.60 9.83 -5.26
C ASP A 350 -0.79 11.15 -4.51
N VAL A 351 -1.97 11.77 -4.64
CA VAL A 351 -2.31 13.02 -3.94
C VAL A 351 -2.30 12.82 -2.43
N GLU A 352 -2.89 11.73 -1.94
CA GLU A 352 -2.91 11.40 -0.52
C GLU A 352 -1.49 11.15 0.00
N PHE A 353 -0.66 10.40 -0.73
CA PHE A 353 0.72 10.13 -0.38
C PHE A 353 1.54 11.42 -0.23
N ILE A 354 1.47 12.32 -1.22
CA ILE A 354 2.16 13.63 -1.18
C ILE A 354 1.65 14.51 -0.04
N SER A 355 0.35 14.49 0.24
CA SER A 355 -0.22 15.31 1.32
C SER A 355 0.28 14.91 2.71
N LYS A 356 0.55 13.62 2.92
CA LYS A 356 1.13 13.09 4.16
C LYS A 356 2.63 13.34 4.26
N GLY A 357 3.30 13.60 3.14
CA GLY A 357 4.76 13.66 3.02
C GLY A 357 5.39 12.28 3.00
N GLU A 358 6.44 12.14 2.21
CA GLU A 358 7.21 10.92 2.06
C GLU A 358 8.20 10.78 3.22
N GLU A 359 8.15 9.65 3.92
CA GLU A 359 8.98 9.39 5.09
C GLU A 359 10.18 8.50 4.73
N PHE A 360 11.36 8.88 5.21
CA PHE A 360 12.61 8.17 5.05
C PHE A 360 13.23 7.89 6.41
N SER A 361 13.48 6.61 6.73
CA SER A 361 14.12 6.19 7.97
C SER A 361 15.62 6.04 7.78
N PHE A 362 16.42 6.69 8.61
CA PHE A 362 17.87 6.56 8.60
C PHE A 362 18.31 5.19 9.12
N PRO A 363 19.43 4.64 8.59
CA PRO A 363 20.10 3.50 9.21
C PRO A 363 20.48 3.78 10.67
N ARG A 364 20.40 2.78 11.54
CA ARG A 364 20.69 2.95 12.97
C ARG A 364 22.14 3.29 13.29
N ASP A 365 23.07 2.91 12.43
CA ASP A 365 24.50 3.05 12.60
C ASP A 365 25.09 4.39 12.11
N ILE A 366 24.22 5.33 11.65
CA ILE A 366 24.70 6.67 11.27
C ILE A 366 25.29 7.40 12.48
N PRO A 367 26.26 8.33 12.29
CA PRO A 367 26.80 9.14 13.38
C PRO A 367 25.79 10.16 13.90
N ASN A 368 26.05 10.72 15.10
CA ASN A 368 25.39 11.93 15.55
C ASN A 368 25.78 13.09 14.63
N VAL A 369 24.79 13.91 14.27
CA VAL A 369 24.97 15.03 13.33
C VAL A 369 24.29 16.29 13.84
N ARG A 370 24.76 17.43 13.40
CA ARG A 370 24.11 18.73 13.57
C ARG A 370 23.83 19.39 12.22
N TYR A 371 24.72 19.20 11.26
CA TYR A 371 24.62 19.81 9.94
C TYR A 371 24.21 18.76 8.93
N LEU A 372 23.23 19.10 8.10
CA LEU A 372 22.77 18.26 6.99
C LEU A 372 23.10 18.94 5.67
N ARG A 373 23.43 18.13 4.68
CA ARG A 373 23.59 18.55 3.29
C ARG A 373 22.80 17.63 2.38
N PHE A 374 21.88 18.22 1.65
CA PHE A 374 21.10 17.52 0.62
C PHE A 374 21.80 17.68 -0.73
N GLU A 375 21.84 16.61 -1.50
CA GLU A 375 22.30 16.60 -2.89
C GLU A 375 21.20 16.00 -3.77
N MET A 376 20.43 16.86 -4.43
CA MET A 376 19.42 16.46 -5.40
C MET A 376 20.10 16.07 -6.71
N GLN A 377 19.89 14.86 -7.19
CA GLN A 377 20.55 14.31 -8.38
C GLN A 377 19.62 14.24 -9.58
N GLU A 378 18.31 14.11 -9.36
CA GLU A 378 17.31 13.99 -10.41
C GLU A 378 15.98 14.54 -9.93
N SER A 379 15.23 15.22 -10.80
CA SER A 379 13.82 15.56 -10.59
C SER A 379 12.92 14.64 -11.40
N TRP A 380 11.67 14.47 -10.97
CA TRP A 380 10.67 13.65 -11.66
C TRP A 380 10.44 14.09 -13.11
N SER A 381 10.42 15.38 -13.36
CA SER A 381 10.18 15.95 -14.70
C SER A 381 11.44 16.12 -15.55
N GLY A 382 12.64 15.91 -14.99
CA GLY A 382 13.89 16.24 -15.67
C GLY A 382 14.16 17.75 -15.76
N MET A 383 13.35 18.61 -15.12
CA MET A 383 13.61 20.04 -15.08
C MET A 383 14.87 20.35 -14.27
N LYS A 384 15.66 21.31 -14.76
CA LYS A 384 16.93 21.77 -14.17
C LYS A 384 16.68 22.71 -12.97
N CYS A 385 15.86 22.27 -12.04
CA CYS A 385 15.61 22.92 -10.75
C CYS A 385 15.19 21.87 -9.71
N SER A 386 15.22 22.24 -8.45
CA SER A 386 14.65 21.45 -7.34
C SER A 386 13.71 22.32 -6.52
N THR A 387 12.59 21.73 -6.07
CA THR A 387 11.62 22.37 -5.19
C THR A 387 11.40 21.53 -3.96
N ILE A 388 11.26 22.16 -2.79
CA ILE A 388 10.94 21.52 -1.53
C ILE A 388 9.75 22.23 -0.92
N GLY A 389 8.67 21.50 -0.64
CA GLY A 389 7.50 22.05 0.04
C GLY A 389 7.76 22.18 1.53
N GLU A 390 8.23 21.10 2.18
CA GLU A 390 8.48 21.11 3.61
C GLU A 390 9.40 19.93 4.02
N LEU A 391 10.12 20.10 5.14
CA LEU A 391 10.96 19.09 5.80
C LEU A 391 10.64 19.02 7.29
N ALA A 392 10.64 17.83 7.85
CA ALA A 392 10.62 17.60 9.29
C ALA A 392 11.57 16.48 9.65
N PHE A 393 12.25 16.60 10.79
CA PHE A 393 13.25 15.64 11.23
C PHE A 393 12.92 15.13 12.62
N TRP A 394 13.21 13.86 12.87
CA TRP A 394 13.06 13.21 14.17
C TRP A 394 14.36 12.54 14.57
N GLY A 395 14.57 12.43 15.87
CA GLY A 395 15.72 11.73 16.42
C GLY A 395 15.86 11.93 17.91
N GLU A 396 16.95 11.38 18.45
CA GLU A 396 17.33 11.56 19.86
C GLU A 396 18.35 12.70 19.96
N ILE A 397 17.94 13.80 20.60
CA ILE A 397 18.81 14.96 20.87
C ILE A 397 19.86 14.56 21.89
N GLN A 398 21.14 14.89 21.59
CA GLN A 398 22.30 14.51 22.39
C GLN A 398 22.69 15.58 23.42
#